data_d8dd5b83dbc10084e31f2e2e62fbe975
#
_entry.id   d8dd5b83dbc10084e31f2e2e62fbe975
#
_cell.length_a   1.000
_cell.length_b   1.000
_cell.length_c   1.000
_cell.angle_alpha   90.00
_cell.angle_beta   90.00
_cell.angle_gamma   90.00
#
_symmetry.space_group_name_H-M   'P 1'
#
loop_
_entity.id
_entity.type
_entity.pdbx_description
1 polymer ?
#
loop_
_entity_poly.entity_id
_entity_poly.type
_entity_poly.pdbx_seq_one_letter_code
_entity_poly.pdbx_strand_id
1 'polypeptide(L)'
;MDINIRKSAIKDSKTIAQKDKEKIYAKILELKDFPAVLNVKKLTNFEPAYRLRVGDYRILFDVTEDSIEIGRILHRKESYK
;
A
#
# COMPACT_ATOMS: atom_id res chain seq x y z
N MET A 1 -4.30 6.49 -13.11
CA MET A 1 -4.74 5.12 -12.75
C MET A 1 -5.76 5.16 -11.64
N ASP A 2 -6.72 4.28 -11.68
CA ASP A 2 -7.68 4.14 -10.59
C ASP A 2 -7.01 3.42 -9.41
N ILE A 3 -7.47 3.73 -8.21
CA ILE A 3 -6.98 3.08 -7.02
C ILE A 3 -8.11 2.30 -6.37
N ASN A 4 -7.93 0.98 -6.26
CA ASN A 4 -8.89 0.09 -5.61
C ASN A 4 -8.29 -0.47 -4.34
N ILE A 5 -9.02 -0.35 -3.24
CA ILE A 5 -8.57 -0.86 -1.94
C ILE A 5 -9.35 -2.13 -1.64
N ARG A 6 -8.64 -3.26 -1.59
CA ARG A 6 -9.27 -4.57 -1.36
C ARG A 6 -9.76 -4.68 0.09
N LYS A 7 -10.70 -5.58 0.30
CA LYS A 7 -11.28 -5.82 1.63
C LYS A 7 -10.23 -6.15 2.68
N SER A 8 -9.20 -6.90 2.32
CA SER A 8 -8.11 -7.24 3.23
C SER A 8 -7.36 -6.00 3.74
N ALA A 9 -7.13 -5.03 2.85
CA ALA A 9 -6.48 -3.78 3.24
C ALA A 9 -7.40 -2.91 4.08
N ILE A 10 -8.69 -2.87 3.76
CA ILE A 10 -9.68 -2.15 4.56
C ILE A 10 -9.73 -2.73 5.98
N LYS A 11 -9.72 -4.04 6.09
CA LYS A 11 -9.70 -4.73 7.38
C LYS A 11 -8.44 -4.37 8.17
N ASP A 12 -7.28 -4.38 7.51
CA ASP A 12 -6.02 -3.99 8.15
C ASP A 12 -6.10 -2.57 8.71
N SER A 13 -6.73 -1.65 7.98
CA SER A 13 -6.80 -0.24 8.38
C SER A 13 -7.64 0.01 9.63
N LYS A 14 -8.54 -0.90 9.98
CA LYS A 14 -9.44 -0.72 11.13
C LYS A 14 -8.71 -0.62 12.47
N THR A 15 -7.53 -1.22 12.57
CA THR A 15 -6.74 -1.20 13.81
C THR A 15 -5.69 -0.10 13.81
N ILE A 16 -5.62 0.70 12.76
CA ILE A 16 -4.64 1.78 12.62
C ILE A 16 -5.22 3.08 13.16
N ALA A 17 -4.41 3.81 13.94
CA ALA A 17 -4.83 5.10 14.48
C ALA A 17 -5.18 6.08 13.35
N GLN A 18 -6.18 6.93 13.57
CA GLN A 18 -6.66 7.88 12.56
C GLN A 18 -5.54 8.74 11.98
N LYS A 19 -4.63 9.20 12.82
CA LYS A 19 -3.48 10.00 12.41
C LYS A 19 -2.63 9.28 11.36
N ASP A 20 -2.38 8.00 11.58
CA ASP A 20 -1.58 7.20 10.66
C ASP A 20 -2.36 6.86 9.40
N LYS A 21 -3.66 6.60 9.53
CA LYS A 21 -4.53 6.37 8.36
C LYS A 21 -4.49 7.54 7.40
N GLU A 22 -4.55 8.75 7.90
CA GLU A 22 -4.53 9.95 7.06
C GLU A 22 -3.24 10.02 6.24
N LYS A 23 -2.11 9.74 6.88
CA LYS A 23 -0.81 9.71 6.19
C LYS A 23 -0.76 8.61 5.14
N ILE A 24 -1.27 7.43 5.49
CA ILE A 24 -1.27 6.26 4.59
C ILE A 24 -2.12 6.55 3.35
N TYR A 25 -3.34 7.04 3.54
CA TYR A 25 -4.23 7.33 2.42
C TYR A 25 -3.70 8.45 1.53
N ALA A 26 -3.07 9.48 2.12
CA ALA A 26 -2.44 10.54 1.34
C ALA A 26 -1.36 9.96 0.42
N LYS A 27 -0.55 9.03 0.93
CA LYS A 27 0.50 8.39 0.13
C LYS A 27 -0.07 7.41 -0.90
N ILE A 28 -1.14 6.71 -0.56
CA ILE A 28 -1.82 5.83 -1.53
C ILE A 28 -2.30 6.65 -2.73
N LEU A 29 -2.86 7.83 -2.49
CA LEU A 29 -3.33 8.69 -3.58
C LEU A 29 -2.20 9.12 -4.52
N GLU A 30 -0.97 9.25 -4.01
CA GLU A 30 0.19 9.57 -4.85
C GLU A 30 0.50 8.46 -5.85
N LEU A 31 0.02 7.24 -5.62
CA LEU A 31 0.22 6.12 -6.55
C LEU A 31 -0.47 6.33 -7.89
N LYS A 32 -1.36 7.31 -8.00
CA LYS A 32 -1.93 7.70 -9.29
C LYS A 32 -0.84 8.12 -10.27
N ASP A 33 0.29 8.60 -9.76
CA ASP A 33 1.44 9.04 -10.56
C ASP A 33 2.45 7.91 -10.80
N PHE A 34 2.12 6.68 -10.41
CA PHE A 34 2.98 5.53 -10.64
C PHE A 34 3.42 5.45 -12.13
N PRO A 35 4.69 5.18 -12.44
CA PRO A 35 5.76 4.76 -11.51
C PRO A 35 6.58 5.89 -10.88
N ALA A 36 6.22 7.14 -11.09
CA ALA A 36 6.97 8.31 -10.59
C ALA A 36 6.63 8.62 -9.13
N VAL A 37 6.76 7.62 -8.25
CA VAL A 37 6.43 7.73 -6.83
C VAL A 37 7.61 7.29 -5.98
N LEU A 38 7.93 8.07 -4.95
CA LEU A 38 9.01 7.74 -4.01
C LEU A 38 8.59 6.63 -3.04
N ASN A 39 9.60 5.92 -2.50
CA ASN A 39 9.42 4.88 -1.50
C ASN A 39 8.66 3.65 -1.97
N VAL A 40 8.59 3.44 -3.28
CA VAL A 40 8.02 2.26 -3.89
C VAL A 40 9.14 1.30 -4.29
N LYS A 41 8.97 0.04 -3.94
CA LYS A 41 9.91 -1.02 -4.31
C LYS A 41 9.16 -2.20 -4.89
N LYS A 42 9.67 -2.73 -6.00
CA LYS A 42 9.16 -3.97 -6.57
C LYS A 42 9.71 -5.15 -5.78
N LEU A 43 8.83 -6.05 -5.36
CA LEU A 43 9.19 -7.24 -4.61
C LEU A 43 9.38 -8.41 -5.57
N THR A 44 10.48 -9.16 -5.38
CA THR A 44 10.77 -10.33 -6.20
C THR A 44 10.06 -11.56 -5.63
N ASN A 45 9.32 -12.27 -6.48
CA ASN A 45 8.62 -13.51 -6.11
C ASN A 45 7.56 -13.34 -5.03
N PHE A 46 6.94 -12.15 -4.96
CA PHE A 46 5.86 -11.86 -4.03
C PHE A 46 4.58 -11.46 -4.77
N GLU A 47 3.45 -11.78 -4.18
CA GLU A 47 2.17 -11.21 -4.53
C GLU A 47 1.57 -10.63 -3.24
N PRO A 48 1.24 -9.35 -3.21
CA PRO A 48 1.38 -8.31 -4.27
C PRO A 48 2.83 -8.00 -4.65
N ALA A 49 3.01 -7.49 -5.87
CA ALA A 49 4.33 -7.31 -6.47
C ALA A 49 5.09 -6.06 -6.03
N TYR A 50 4.41 -5.11 -5.39
CA TYR A 50 5.00 -3.81 -5.02
C TYR A 50 4.75 -3.45 -3.57
N ARG A 51 5.64 -2.63 -3.03
CA ARG A 51 5.53 -2.12 -1.67
C ARG A 51 5.74 -0.61 -1.64
N LEU A 52 4.82 0.10 -0.96
CA LEU A 52 4.96 1.51 -0.65
C LEU A 52 5.22 1.64 0.85
N ARG A 53 6.32 2.28 1.21
CA ARG A 53 6.65 2.50 2.62
C ARG A 53 6.10 3.84 3.11
N VAL A 54 5.35 3.82 4.21
CA VAL A 54 4.83 5.03 4.85
C VAL A 54 5.09 4.92 6.36
N GLY A 55 6.13 5.59 6.84
CA GLY A 55 6.54 5.50 8.24
C GLY A 55 6.82 4.05 8.65
N ASP A 56 6.08 3.57 9.65
CA ASP A 56 6.21 2.19 10.14
C ASP A 56 5.28 1.21 9.42
N TYR A 57 4.61 1.66 8.36
CA TYR A 57 3.66 0.84 7.62
C TYR A 57 4.17 0.52 6.24
N ARG A 58 3.74 -0.62 5.73
CA ARG A 58 4.00 -1.06 4.37
C ARG A 58 2.69 -1.36 3.69
N ILE A 59 2.48 -0.71 2.55
CA ILE A 59 1.30 -0.89 1.73
C ILE A 59 1.70 -1.80 0.58
N LEU A 60 1.12 -3.00 0.54
CA LEU A 60 1.39 -3.97 -0.52
C LEU A 60 0.33 -3.81 -1.60
N PHE A 61 0.78 -3.68 -2.84
CA PHE A 61 -0.14 -3.43 -3.94
C PHE A 61 0.34 -4.08 -5.23
N ASP A 62 -0.60 -4.29 -6.14
CA ASP A 62 -0.33 -4.73 -7.50
C ASP A 62 -0.72 -3.63 -8.46
N VAL A 63 -0.09 -3.65 -9.63
CA VAL A 63 -0.38 -2.70 -10.70
C VAL A 63 -0.96 -3.49 -11.86
N THR A 64 -2.14 -3.09 -12.31
CA THR A 64 -2.74 -3.60 -13.52
C THR A 64 -2.59 -2.55 -14.62
N GLU A 65 -3.09 -2.84 -15.80
CA GLU A 65 -3.06 -1.90 -16.92
C GLU A 65 -3.75 -0.58 -16.57
N ASP A 66 -4.85 -0.63 -15.81
CA ASP A 66 -5.71 0.52 -15.53
C ASP A 66 -5.74 0.95 -14.06
N SER A 67 -5.23 0.15 -13.16
CA SER A 67 -5.44 0.39 -11.73
C SER A 67 -4.29 -0.03 -10.84
N ILE A 68 -4.32 0.53 -9.62
CA ILE A 68 -3.47 0.12 -8.51
C ILE A 68 -4.39 -0.64 -7.55
N GLU A 69 -4.04 -1.89 -7.23
CA GLU A 69 -4.82 -2.75 -6.33
C GLU A 69 -4.13 -2.83 -4.99
N ILE A 70 -4.69 -2.17 -3.98
CA ILE A 70 -4.11 -2.18 -2.62
C ILE A 70 -4.56 -3.47 -1.91
N GLY A 71 -3.60 -4.38 -1.66
CA GLY A 71 -3.89 -5.69 -1.08
C GLY A 71 -3.80 -5.73 0.43
N ARG A 72 -2.75 -5.14 1.02
CA ARG A 72 -2.54 -5.16 2.47
C ARG A 72 -1.94 -3.85 2.96
N ILE A 73 -2.24 -3.51 4.22
CA ILE A 73 -1.60 -2.42 4.94
C ILE A 73 -1.07 -3.03 6.23
N LEU A 74 0.25 -3.22 6.29
CA LEU A 74 0.89 -3.93 7.40
C LEU A 74 1.83 -3.03 8.18
N HIS A 75 1.85 -3.21 9.50
CA HIS A 75 2.87 -2.60 10.33
C HIS A 75 4.20 -3.31 10.06
N ARG A 76 5.32 -2.59 10.16
CA ARG A 76 6.65 -3.15 9.90
C ARG A 76 6.92 -4.45 10.65
N LYS A 77 6.39 -4.59 11.87
CA LYS A 77 6.56 -5.81 12.67
C LYS A 77 5.87 -7.01 12.04
N GLU A 78 4.75 -6.80 11.38
CA GLU A 78 3.98 -7.86 10.73
C GLU A 78 4.60 -8.26 9.39
N SER A 79 5.24 -7.32 8.70
CA SER A 79 5.78 -7.57 7.37
C SER A 79 7.03 -8.46 7.35
N TYR A 80 7.61 -8.74 8.50
CA TYR A 80 8.79 -9.60 8.62
C TYR A 80 8.47 -11.01 9.14
N LYS A 81 7.22 -11.34 9.24
CA LYS A 81 6.80 -12.69 9.65
C LYS A 81 6.82 -13.66 8.49
#